data_6a64e34cb337bfd2e9f5e587db790320
#
_entry.id   6a64e34cb337bfd2e9f5e587db790320
#
_cell.length_a   1.000
_cell.length_b   1.000
_cell.length_c   1.000
_cell.angle_alpha   90.00
_cell.angle_beta   90.00
_cell.angle_gamma   90.00
#
_symmetry.space_group_name_H-M   'P 1'
#
loop_
_entity.id
_entity.type
_entity.pdbx_description
1 polymer ?
#
loop_
_entity_poly.entity_id
_entity_poly.type
_entity_poly.pdbx_seq_one_letter_code
_entity_poly.pdbx_strand_id
1 'polypeptide(L)'
;MGRNIHRGPRTVSPCDALHLPPQGGRHNGVMVKKTTERSPKVRLRLAIPDDVPALVALTARIYSPEWGHSAEMLRSQQTHFPEGQFVVEYEDVIVGYCATFRIDEAAALAPHTWMQITGGGMASRHKPDGEWLYGMEVVVHPDYRGMRIGQRLYHARKRLCMELKLRGIVFGGRIPGLAKNISRYGSAQAYVQAVLDGRRRDLTLSFQLSNNFAMIGLLRGYVPSDHESLGYAVHLVWRNPRLLEQPDMPPITSPQRLPDSVRVASVQYQQRRIASFEEFATQVEYFTDIAADYNADFVTFPELMTLQLLSIENTELSPVESIRKLSQYTPQVKELFSRLAVSYNINIIGGTHPTEQPNGDIHNVCYVCLRDGSLHEREKLHPTPSERNVWNIIGGESAATVQTDCGPIGVMICYDAEFPEVARHLVDQGGLILFVPFCTDVREGYLRVRYCAQARAIENQCYVVMSGNVGNLPGVNNFDIQYGQSCILTPSDFPFARDGIAADSTPNIETVLFADLRLESLARARNAGAVQNLKDRRFDLYETRWRTTPVTELPAV
;
A
#
# COMPACT_ATOMS: atom_id res chain seq x y z
N MET A 1 25.82 54.28 46.67
CA MET A 1 27.14 54.30 46.02
C MET A 1 26.93 53.55 44.70
N GLY A 2 26.66 54.09 43.57
CA GLY A 2 27.25 55.16 42.80
C GLY A 2 28.13 54.57 41.72
N ARG A 3 27.60 54.45 40.48
CA ARG A 3 28.09 55.15 39.30
C ARG A 3 27.44 54.63 38.01
N ASN A 4 26.67 55.51 37.35
CA ASN A 4 26.28 55.52 35.97
C ASN A 4 27.51 55.61 35.04
N ILE A 5 27.49 54.97 33.88
CA ILE A 5 28.08 55.51 32.63
C ILE A 5 27.20 55.17 31.45
N HIS A 6 26.58 56.21 30.86
CA HIS A 6 26.01 56.27 29.52
C HIS A 6 27.10 56.13 28.45
N ARG A 7 26.80 55.46 27.31
CA ARG A 7 27.20 55.91 25.97
C ARG A 7 26.25 55.41 24.91
N GLY A 8 25.77 56.34 24.11
CA GLY A 8 24.73 56.26 23.10
C GLY A 8 25.21 55.76 21.71
N PRO A 9 24.34 55.88 20.68
CA PRO A 9 24.41 55.10 19.45
C PRO A 9 25.32 55.74 18.37
N ARG A 10 25.94 54.91 17.56
CA ARG A 10 26.60 55.36 16.31
C ARG A 10 25.82 54.86 15.10
N THR A 11 25.24 55.81 14.41
CA THR A 11 24.79 55.78 13.02
C THR A 11 25.98 55.69 12.08
N VAL A 12 25.89 54.86 11.04
CA VAL A 12 26.71 55.02 9.82
C VAL A 12 25.78 54.87 8.61
N SER A 13 25.85 55.89 7.76
CA SER A 13 25.07 56.12 6.52
C SER A 13 25.84 55.57 5.28
N PRO A 14 25.22 55.64 4.08
CA PRO A 14 25.50 54.73 2.94
C PRO A 14 26.42 55.36 1.87
N CYS A 15 26.59 54.59 0.76
CA CYS A 15 27.20 54.91 -0.52
C CYS A 15 28.67 54.56 -0.69
N ASP A 16 28.87 53.62 -1.65
CA ASP A 16 29.57 54.03 -2.89
C ASP A 16 29.38 53.01 -3.98
N ALA A 17 28.83 53.51 -5.12
CA ALA A 17 28.69 52.81 -6.38
C ALA A 17 30.02 52.82 -7.14
N LEU A 18 30.42 51.69 -7.68
CA LEU A 18 31.50 51.61 -8.66
C LEU A 18 30.95 51.05 -9.99
N HIS A 19 31.01 51.92 -11.01
CA HIS A 19 30.78 51.67 -12.45
C HIS A 19 31.81 50.67 -13.02
N LEU A 20 31.30 49.72 -13.82
CA LEU A 20 32.09 48.97 -14.79
C LEU A 20 31.59 49.22 -16.23
N PRO A 21 32.48 49.34 -17.24
CA PRO A 21 32.09 49.60 -18.61
C PRO A 21 31.74 48.31 -19.39
N PRO A 22 31.04 48.41 -20.55
CA PRO A 22 30.66 47.24 -21.32
C PRO A 22 31.78 46.81 -22.29
N GLN A 23 32.10 45.53 -22.31
CA GLN A 23 32.85 44.93 -23.42
C GLN A 23 32.03 43.83 -24.09
N GLY A 24 31.75 44.05 -25.36
CA GLY A 24 31.16 43.05 -26.23
C GLY A 24 32.15 41.96 -26.60
N GLY A 25 31.67 40.73 -26.56
CA GLY A 25 32.38 39.57 -27.05
C GLY A 25 31.38 38.53 -27.50
N ARG A 26 31.22 38.38 -28.83
CA ARG A 26 30.48 37.24 -29.40
C ARG A 26 31.21 35.96 -29.06
N HIS A 27 30.63 35.07 -28.28
CA HIS A 27 31.02 33.71 -28.22
C HIS A 27 29.88 32.79 -28.67
N ASN A 28 30.15 32.02 -29.72
CA ASN A 28 29.36 30.91 -30.20
C ASN A 28 29.10 29.91 -29.04
N GLY A 29 27.87 29.91 -28.55
CA GLY A 29 27.42 28.95 -27.59
C GLY A 29 27.21 27.59 -28.27
N VAL A 30 28.11 26.66 -28.07
CA VAL A 30 27.84 25.25 -28.27
C VAL A 30 26.77 24.87 -27.25
N MET A 31 25.57 24.58 -27.73
CA MET A 31 24.52 23.97 -26.91
C MET A 31 25.02 22.59 -26.47
N VAL A 32 25.54 22.50 -25.27
CA VAL A 32 25.70 21.21 -24.58
C VAL A 32 24.27 20.76 -24.25
N LYS A 33 23.74 19.83 -25.04
CA LYS A 33 22.55 19.07 -24.65
C LYS A 33 22.85 18.41 -23.31
N LYS A 34 22.25 18.92 -22.23
CA LYS A 34 22.14 18.17 -20.98
C LYS A 34 21.36 16.89 -21.33
N THR A 35 22.07 15.80 -21.52
CA THR A 35 21.51 14.47 -21.41
C THR A 35 21.01 14.34 -19.97
N THR A 36 19.70 14.46 -19.80
CA THR A 36 19.05 14.02 -18.58
C THR A 36 19.34 12.53 -18.46
N GLU A 37 20.26 12.16 -17.60
CA GLU A 37 20.43 10.78 -17.17
C GLU A 37 19.07 10.34 -16.61
N ARG A 38 18.35 9.52 -17.39
CA ARG A 38 17.14 8.88 -16.94
C ARG A 38 17.57 7.90 -15.86
N SER A 39 17.05 8.04 -14.65
CA SER A 39 17.18 7.02 -13.61
C SER A 39 16.80 5.65 -14.20
N PRO A 40 17.60 4.61 -13.96
CA PRO A 40 17.35 3.28 -14.51
C PRO A 40 15.97 2.81 -14.06
N LYS A 41 15.08 2.53 -15.03
CA LYS A 41 13.72 2.12 -14.75
C LYS A 41 13.60 0.61 -14.88
N VAL A 42 13.16 -0.03 -13.80
CA VAL A 42 12.65 -1.40 -13.85
C VAL A 42 11.31 -1.37 -14.61
N ARG A 43 11.22 -2.08 -15.73
CA ARG A 43 10.03 -2.14 -16.58
C ARG A 43 9.50 -3.56 -16.64
N LEU A 44 8.23 -3.74 -16.31
CA LEU A 44 7.52 -5.01 -16.49
C LEU A 44 6.67 -4.92 -17.75
N ARG A 45 6.73 -5.95 -18.61
CA ARG A 45 5.91 -6.09 -19.83
C ARG A 45 5.65 -7.55 -20.17
N LEU A 46 4.77 -7.77 -21.14
CA LEU A 46 4.62 -9.09 -21.75
C LEU A 46 5.89 -9.50 -22.52
N ALA A 47 6.17 -10.80 -22.52
CA ALA A 47 7.23 -11.36 -23.33
C ALA A 47 6.82 -11.37 -24.82
N ILE A 48 7.76 -11.05 -25.69
CA ILE A 48 7.59 -11.11 -27.15
C ILE A 48 8.53 -12.17 -27.77
N PRO A 49 8.28 -12.64 -29.00
CA PRO A 49 9.13 -13.66 -29.64
C PRO A 49 10.61 -13.31 -29.69
N ASP A 50 10.94 -12.02 -29.82
CA ASP A 50 12.35 -11.54 -29.88
C ASP A 50 13.07 -11.68 -28.53
N ASP A 51 12.36 -11.86 -27.43
CA ASP A 51 12.96 -12.07 -26.10
C ASP A 51 13.53 -13.48 -25.90
N VAL A 52 13.13 -14.44 -26.74
CA VAL A 52 13.48 -15.86 -26.56
C VAL A 52 14.98 -16.09 -26.37
N PRO A 53 15.91 -15.50 -27.16
CA PRO A 53 17.33 -15.68 -26.92
C PRO A 53 17.81 -15.20 -25.54
N ALA A 54 17.31 -14.06 -25.09
CA ALA A 54 17.65 -13.49 -23.78
C ALA A 54 17.06 -14.35 -22.64
N LEU A 55 15.86 -14.90 -22.82
CA LEU A 55 15.22 -15.79 -21.84
C LEU A 55 15.96 -17.13 -21.72
N VAL A 56 16.43 -17.70 -22.83
CA VAL A 56 17.30 -18.89 -22.80
C VAL A 56 18.57 -18.60 -22.01
N ALA A 57 19.21 -17.47 -22.25
CA ALA A 57 20.42 -17.07 -21.53
C ALA A 57 20.14 -16.83 -20.03
N LEU A 58 19.01 -16.22 -19.69
CA LEU A 58 18.59 -15.98 -18.31
C LEU A 58 18.35 -17.28 -17.55
N THR A 59 17.59 -18.21 -18.12
CA THR A 59 17.26 -19.50 -17.48
C THR A 59 18.49 -20.39 -17.34
N ALA A 60 19.40 -20.39 -18.32
CA ALA A 60 20.68 -21.13 -18.26
C ALA A 60 21.62 -20.65 -17.14
N ARG A 61 21.49 -19.40 -16.68
CA ARG A 61 22.28 -18.87 -15.54
C ARG A 61 21.77 -19.36 -14.18
N ILE A 62 20.52 -19.78 -14.11
CA ILE A 62 19.83 -20.09 -12.85
C ILE A 62 19.66 -21.58 -12.67
N TYR A 63 19.37 -22.26 -13.75
CA TYR A 63 19.19 -23.70 -13.78
C TYR A 63 20.45 -24.41 -14.30
N SER A 64 20.64 -25.64 -13.88
CA SER A 64 21.65 -26.50 -14.51
C SER A 64 21.33 -26.70 -16.00
N PRO A 65 22.31 -27.11 -16.83
CA PRO A 65 22.08 -27.35 -18.25
C PRO A 65 20.92 -28.32 -18.56
N GLU A 66 20.62 -29.22 -17.62
CA GLU A 66 19.53 -30.20 -17.73
C GLU A 66 18.16 -29.58 -17.48
N TRP A 67 18.08 -28.37 -16.92
CA TRP A 67 16.87 -27.68 -16.50
C TRP A 67 16.65 -26.34 -17.23
N GLY A 68 17.64 -25.92 -17.99
CA GLY A 68 17.56 -24.71 -18.80
C GLY A 68 16.41 -24.82 -19.82
N HIS A 69 15.72 -23.71 -20.03
CA HIS A 69 14.63 -23.67 -21.02
C HIS A 69 15.19 -23.64 -22.43
N SER A 70 14.70 -24.53 -23.29
CA SER A 70 14.99 -24.47 -24.71
C SER A 70 14.20 -23.33 -25.38
N ALA A 71 14.71 -22.83 -26.50
CA ALA A 71 14.00 -21.84 -27.30
C ALA A 71 12.62 -22.36 -27.78
N GLU A 72 12.49 -23.66 -27.97
CA GLU A 72 11.23 -24.31 -28.33
C GLU A 72 10.22 -24.24 -27.20
N MET A 73 10.62 -24.55 -25.97
CA MET A 73 9.76 -24.43 -24.79
C MET A 73 9.22 -23.00 -24.64
N LEU A 74 10.08 -22.00 -24.70
CA LEU A 74 9.71 -20.60 -24.54
C LEU A 74 8.76 -20.12 -25.64
N ARG A 75 9.00 -20.51 -26.91
CA ARG A 75 8.09 -20.21 -28.01
C ARG A 75 6.74 -20.89 -27.81
N SER A 76 6.72 -22.14 -27.38
CA SER A 76 5.50 -22.89 -27.09
C SER A 76 4.68 -22.20 -25.98
N GLN A 77 5.31 -21.76 -24.90
CA GLN A 77 4.65 -21.00 -23.82
C GLN A 77 4.00 -19.72 -24.34
N GLN A 78 4.73 -18.95 -25.17
CA GLN A 78 4.20 -17.72 -25.80
C GLN A 78 3.08 -18.00 -26.80
N THR A 79 3.10 -19.15 -27.48
CA THR A 79 2.06 -19.53 -28.42
C THR A 79 0.77 -19.96 -27.73
N HIS A 80 0.85 -20.73 -26.64
CA HIS A 80 -0.31 -21.24 -25.93
C HIS A 80 -1.04 -20.19 -25.10
N PHE A 81 -0.28 -19.31 -24.41
CA PHE A 81 -0.87 -18.29 -23.55
C PHE A 81 0.05 -17.07 -23.44
N PRO A 82 0.11 -16.20 -24.47
CA PRO A 82 1.01 -15.05 -24.52
C PRO A 82 0.76 -14.03 -23.38
N GLU A 83 -0.49 -13.85 -22.95
CA GLU A 83 -0.88 -12.93 -21.86
C GLU A 83 -0.32 -13.37 -20.50
N GLY A 84 0.07 -14.62 -20.36
CA GLY A 84 0.62 -15.18 -19.14
C GLY A 84 2.15 -15.18 -19.07
N GLN A 85 2.83 -14.59 -20.04
CA GLN A 85 4.29 -14.56 -20.13
C GLN A 85 4.79 -13.15 -19.86
N PHE A 86 5.47 -12.95 -18.72
CA PHE A 86 5.94 -11.63 -18.30
C PHE A 86 7.45 -11.58 -18.23
N VAL A 87 8.03 -10.46 -18.66
CA VAL A 87 9.44 -10.13 -18.49
C VAL A 87 9.62 -8.85 -17.68
N VAL A 88 10.71 -8.79 -16.94
CA VAL A 88 11.18 -7.58 -16.28
C VAL A 88 12.50 -7.17 -16.89
N GLU A 89 12.57 -5.93 -17.36
CA GLU A 89 13.75 -5.28 -17.92
C GLU A 89 14.34 -4.30 -16.92
N TYR A 90 15.64 -4.23 -16.88
CA TYR A 90 16.42 -3.19 -16.20
C TYR A 90 17.51 -2.73 -17.15
N GLU A 91 17.52 -1.44 -17.53
CA GLU A 91 18.46 -0.88 -18.50
C GLU A 91 18.53 -1.70 -19.81
N ASP A 92 17.36 -2.02 -20.38
CA ASP A 92 17.18 -2.81 -21.60
C ASP A 92 17.70 -4.26 -21.53
N VAL A 93 18.04 -4.75 -20.33
CA VAL A 93 18.42 -6.14 -20.08
C VAL A 93 17.26 -6.88 -19.42
N ILE A 94 16.88 -8.05 -19.95
CA ILE A 94 15.88 -8.92 -19.30
C ILE A 94 16.49 -9.56 -18.05
N VAL A 95 15.97 -9.19 -16.87
CA VAL A 95 16.47 -9.61 -15.56
C VAL A 95 15.47 -10.48 -14.79
N GLY A 96 14.25 -10.64 -15.31
CA GLY A 96 13.22 -11.50 -14.72
C GLY A 96 12.27 -12.07 -15.76
N TYR A 97 11.74 -13.26 -15.48
CA TYR A 97 10.75 -13.94 -16.31
C TYR A 97 9.74 -14.67 -15.43
N CYS A 98 8.49 -14.70 -15.87
CA CYS A 98 7.40 -15.46 -15.25
C CYS A 98 6.54 -16.10 -16.34
N ALA A 99 6.31 -17.41 -16.23
CA ALA A 99 5.45 -18.18 -17.13
C ALA A 99 4.22 -18.69 -16.40
N THR A 100 3.06 -18.55 -17.06
CA THR A 100 1.78 -19.07 -16.58
C THR A 100 0.92 -19.59 -17.72
N PHE A 101 -0.10 -20.39 -17.39
CA PHE A 101 -1.16 -20.80 -18.31
C PHE A 101 -2.44 -21.11 -17.56
N ARG A 102 -3.59 -21.21 -18.26
CA ARG A 102 -4.88 -21.53 -17.65
C ARG A 102 -5.11 -23.03 -17.59
N ILE A 103 -5.81 -23.51 -16.54
CA ILE A 103 -6.05 -24.93 -16.27
C ILE A 103 -7.38 -25.10 -15.51
N ASP A 104 -7.99 -26.29 -15.62
CA ASP A 104 -9.19 -26.65 -14.86
C ASP A 104 -8.91 -26.79 -13.36
N GLU A 105 -9.94 -26.58 -12.54
CA GLU A 105 -9.87 -26.76 -11.10
C GLU A 105 -9.44 -28.17 -10.68
N ALA A 106 -10.01 -29.20 -11.31
CA ALA A 106 -9.69 -30.58 -10.99
C ALA A 106 -8.19 -30.90 -11.18
N ALA A 107 -7.59 -30.41 -12.26
CA ALA A 107 -6.16 -30.58 -12.51
C ALA A 107 -5.32 -29.65 -11.62
N ALA A 108 -5.79 -28.43 -11.37
CA ALA A 108 -5.10 -27.45 -10.54
C ALA A 108 -4.90 -27.92 -9.09
N LEU A 109 -5.93 -28.52 -8.51
CA LEU A 109 -5.95 -28.89 -7.08
C LEU A 109 -5.52 -30.35 -6.82
N ALA A 110 -5.42 -31.21 -7.84
CA ALA A 110 -4.94 -32.57 -7.72
C ALA A 110 -3.39 -32.62 -7.54
N PRO A 111 -2.86 -33.63 -6.82
CA PRO A 111 -1.42 -33.89 -6.81
C PRO A 111 -0.88 -34.18 -8.23
N HIS A 112 0.24 -33.57 -8.58
CA HIS A 112 0.85 -33.71 -9.90
C HIS A 112 2.37 -33.54 -9.86
N THR A 113 3.06 -33.89 -10.95
CA THR A 113 4.46 -33.54 -11.18
C THR A 113 4.54 -32.33 -12.12
N TRP A 114 5.66 -31.59 -12.08
CA TRP A 114 5.87 -30.44 -12.96
C TRP A 114 5.79 -30.83 -14.44
N MET A 115 6.39 -31.96 -14.80
CA MET A 115 6.37 -32.48 -16.17
C MET A 115 4.95 -32.79 -16.66
N GLN A 116 4.13 -33.41 -15.81
CA GLN A 116 2.75 -33.76 -16.14
C GLN A 116 1.88 -32.53 -16.35
N ILE A 117 1.91 -31.60 -15.40
CA ILE A 117 1.00 -30.46 -15.37
C ILE A 117 1.34 -29.43 -16.45
N THR A 118 2.64 -29.22 -16.75
CA THR A 118 3.09 -28.26 -17.75
C THR A 118 3.18 -28.82 -19.17
N GLY A 119 3.01 -30.16 -19.32
CA GLY A 119 3.26 -30.84 -20.58
C GLY A 119 4.71 -30.76 -21.02
N GLY A 120 5.63 -31.07 -20.10
CA GLY A 120 7.06 -31.01 -20.36
C GLY A 120 7.64 -29.59 -20.43
N GLY A 121 7.01 -28.62 -19.78
CA GLY A 121 7.42 -27.22 -19.82
C GLY A 121 6.88 -26.44 -21.02
N MET A 122 6.14 -27.08 -21.92
CA MET A 122 5.62 -26.47 -23.16
C MET A 122 4.33 -25.67 -22.97
N ALA A 123 3.76 -25.59 -21.78
CA ALA A 123 2.42 -25.07 -21.50
C ALA A 123 1.31 -25.74 -22.33
N SER A 124 1.56 -26.95 -22.87
CA SER A 124 0.63 -27.67 -23.76
C SER A 124 -0.63 -28.16 -23.03
N ARG A 125 -0.71 -28.03 -21.72
CA ARG A 125 -1.91 -28.29 -20.92
C ARG A 125 -2.79 -27.06 -20.76
N HIS A 126 -2.46 -25.96 -21.43
CA HIS A 126 -3.29 -24.76 -21.44
C HIS A 126 -4.71 -25.07 -21.91
N LYS A 127 -5.70 -24.56 -21.16
CA LYS A 127 -7.12 -24.58 -21.49
C LYS A 127 -7.66 -23.14 -21.54
N PRO A 128 -8.13 -22.68 -22.71
CA PRO A 128 -8.65 -21.30 -22.86
C PRO A 128 -9.83 -20.98 -21.94
N ASP A 129 -10.61 -21.99 -21.54
CA ASP A 129 -11.74 -21.90 -20.61
C ASP A 129 -11.40 -22.30 -19.17
N GLY A 130 -10.13 -22.66 -18.90
CA GLY A 130 -9.67 -23.03 -17.55
C GLY A 130 -9.92 -21.92 -16.55
N GLU A 131 -10.39 -22.28 -15.36
CA GLU A 131 -10.79 -21.33 -14.30
C GLU A 131 -9.65 -20.94 -13.36
N TRP A 132 -8.50 -21.60 -13.46
CA TRP A 132 -7.32 -21.36 -12.62
C TRP A 132 -6.11 -20.96 -13.45
N LEU A 133 -5.24 -20.13 -12.86
CA LEU A 133 -3.93 -19.83 -13.42
C LEU A 133 -2.87 -20.75 -12.80
N TYR A 134 -2.16 -21.50 -13.61
CA TYR A 134 -1.04 -22.32 -13.16
C TYR A 134 0.27 -21.57 -13.32
N GLY A 135 1.02 -21.39 -12.22
CA GLY A 135 2.35 -20.79 -12.24
C GLY A 135 3.41 -21.82 -12.59
N MET A 136 3.98 -21.74 -13.79
CA MET A 136 5.03 -22.66 -14.21
C MET A 136 6.35 -22.34 -13.54
N GLU A 137 6.72 -21.05 -13.56
CA GLU A 137 7.97 -20.59 -12.98
C GLU A 137 7.98 -19.07 -12.70
N VAL A 138 8.93 -18.66 -11.87
CA VAL A 138 9.38 -17.30 -11.71
C VAL A 138 10.92 -17.31 -11.59
N VAL A 139 11.58 -16.61 -12.49
CA VAL A 139 13.03 -16.56 -12.64
C VAL A 139 13.51 -15.13 -12.44
N VAL A 140 14.53 -14.94 -11.60
CA VAL A 140 15.17 -13.65 -11.38
C VAL A 140 16.68 -13.79 -11.46
N HIS A 141 17.29 -12.98 -12.31
CA HIS A 141 18.76 -12.96 -12.49
C HIS A 141 19.47 -12.78 -11.14
N PRO A 142 20.48 -13.60 -10.81
CA PRO A 142 21.11 -13.58 -9.48
C PRO A 142 21.63 -12.21 -9.04
N ASP A 143 22.25 -11.48 -9.95
CA ASP A 143 22.88 -10.17 -9.66
C ASP A 143 21.87 -9.05 -9.42
N TYR A 144 20.60 -9.25 -9.80
CA TYR A 144 19.49 -8.30 -9.62
C TYR A 144 18.51 -8.74 -8.53
N ARG A 145 18.88 -9.76 -7.72
CA ARG A 145 18.11 -10.13 -6.53
C ARG A 145 18.17 -9.00 -5.51
N GLY A 146 17.07 -8.80 -4.77
CA GLY A 146 16.93 -7.67 -3.85
C GLY A 146 16.25 -6.44 -4.48
N MET A 147 16.14 -6.35 -5.81
CA MET A 147 15.42 -5.31 -6.53
C MET A 147 13.91 -5.62 -6.67
N ARG A 148 13.40 -6.57 -5.89
CA ARG A 148 11.98 -7.00 -5.83
C ARG A 148 11.35 -7.42 -7.16
N ILE A 149 12.16 -7.82 -8.13
CA ILE A 149 11.72 -8.30 -9.44
C ILE A 149 10.75 -9.47 -9.29
N GLY A 150 11.03 -10.42 -8.39
CA GLY A 150 10.13 -11.53 -8.09
C GLY A 150 8.75 -11.06 -7.59
N GLN A 151 8.70 -10.05 -6.73
CA GLN A 151 7.45 -9.49 -6.24
C GLN A 151 6.64 -8.84 -7.37
N ARG A 152 7.27 -8.04 -8.24
CA ARG A 152 6.61 -7.44 -9.43
C ARG A 152 6.01 -8.50 -10.36
N LEU A 153 6.69 -9.63 -10.56
CA LEU A 153 6.17 -10.75 -11.33
C LEU A 153 4.97 -11.43 -10.66
N TYR A 154 4.97 -11.56 -9.31
CA TYR A 154 3.81 -12.06 -8.57
C TYR A 154 2.61 -11.10 -8.65
N HIS A 155 2.85 -9.78 -8.58
CA HIS A 155 1.79 -8.78 -8.75
C HIS A 155 1.17 -8.84 -10.16
N ALA A 156 2.01 -8.94 -11.20
CA ALA A 156 1.53 -9.08 -12.58
C ALA A 156 0.64 -10.31 -12.75
N ARG A 157 1.05 -11.44 -12.18
CA ARG A 157 0.29 -12.70 -12.21
C ARG A 157 -1.05 -12.58 -11.49
N LYS A 158 -1.08 -11.95 -10.30
CA LYS A 158 -2.33 -11.71 -9.57
C LYS A 158 -3.25 -10.77 -10.33
N ARG A 159 -2.71 -9.69 -10.91
CA ARG A 159 -3.46 -8.76 -11.75
C ARG A 159 -4.11 -9.48 -12.92
N LEU A 160 -3.36 -10.27 -13.68
CA LEU A 160 -3.88 -11.07 -14.79
C LEU A 160 -5.02 -11.99 -14.33
N CYS A 161 -4.83 -12.70 -13.21
CA CYS A 161 -5.85 -13.58 -12.64
C CYS A 161 -7.16 -12.84 -12.33
N MET A 162 -7.07 -11.61 -11.78
CA MET A 162 -8.24 -10.78 -11.48
C MET A 162 -8.90 -10.22 -12.75
N GLU A 163 -8.13 -9.77 -13.73
CA GLU A 163 -8.61 -9.25 -15.02
C GLU A 163 -9.38 -10.32 -15.81
N LEU A 164 -8.85 -11.54 -15.81
CA LEU A 164 -9.49 -12.70 -16.45
C LEU A 164 -10.59 -13.33 -15.59
N LYS A 165 -10.89 -12.80 -14.42
CA LYS A 165 -11.88 -13.32 -13.45
C LYS A 165 -11.68 -14.81 -13.16
N LEU A 166 -10.41 -15.24 -12.96
CA LEU A 166 -10.08 -16.61 -12.60
C LEU A 166 -10.20 -16.82 -11.09
N ARG A 167 -10.50 -18.04 -10.65
CA ARG A 167 -10.69 -18.43 -9.23
C ARG A 167 -9.44 -18.27 -8.39
N GLY A 168 -8.25 -18.36 -9.00
CA GLY A 168 -7.00 -18.20 -8.28
C GLY A 168 -5.77 -18.62 -9.08
N ILE A 169 -4.66 -18.69 -8.37
CA ILE A 169 -3.36 -19.09 -8.88
C ILE A 169 -2.89 -20.30 -8.08
N VAL A 170 -2.37 -21.31 -8.76
CA VAL A 170 -1.84 -22.52 -8.13
C VAL A 170 -0.48 -22.88 -8.72
N PHE A 171 0.42 -23.43 -7.91
CA PHE A 171 1.71 -23.96 -8.37
C PHE A 171 2.40 -24.83 -7.31
N GLY A 172 3.44 -25.57 -7.72
CA GLY A 172 4.37 -26.25 -6.83
C GLY A 172 5.54 -25.35 -6.46
N GLY A 173 5.60 -24.93 -5.19
CA GLY A 173 6.70 -24.13 -4.65
C GLY A 173 7.87 -25.00 -4.22
N ARG A 174 9.08 -24.78 -4.76
CA ARG A 174 10.31 -25.45 -4.35
C ARG A 174 10.64 -25.12 -2.88
N ILE A 175 11.34 -26.04 -2.22
CA ILE A 175 11.81 -25.91 -0.83
C ILE A 175 13.33 -26.18 -0.74
N PRO A 176 14.18 -25.32 -1.34
CA PRO A 176 15.62 -25.61 -1.52
C PRO A 176 16.41 -25.73 -0.22
N GLY A 177 15.84 -25.35 0.90
CA GLY A 177 16.43 -25.58 2.22
C GLY A 177 16.25 -26.99 2.76
N LEU A 178 15.41 -27.84 2.14
CA LEU A 178 15.03 -29.15 2.69
C LEU A 178 16.22 -30.10 2.80
N ALA A 179 16.99 -30.29 1.74
CA ALA A 179 18.10 -31.26 1.74
C ALA A 179 19.12 -30.99 2.87
N LYS A 180 19.44 -29.71 3.11
CA LYS A 180 20.36 -29.29 4.19
C LYS A 180 19.79 -29.46 5.60
N ASN A 181 18.47 -29.66 5.72
CA ASN A 181 17.80 -29.68 7.01
C ASN A 181 17.02 -30.99 7.29
N ILE A 182 17.02 -31.93 6.34
CA ILE A 182 16.24 -33.17 6.45
C ILE A 182 16.64 -34.00 7.65
N SER A 183 17.92 -34.07 8.01
CA SER A 183 18.41 -34.77 9.18
C SER A 183 17.89 -34.19 10.50
N ARG A 184 17.67 -32.87 10.53
CA ARG A 184 17.15 -32.16 11.71
C ARG A 184 15.65 -32.35 11.90
N TYR A 185 14.88 -32.36 10.81
CA TYR A 185 13.42 -32.40 10.87
C TYR A 185 12.82 -33.77 10.61
N GLY A 186 13.60 -34.72 10.11
CA GLY A 186 13.20 -36.10 9.86
C GLY A 186 12.29 -36.32 8.65
N SER A 187 11.57 -35.28 8.18
CA SER A 187 10.68 -35.37 7.02
C SER A 187 10.46 -34.02 6.35
N ALA A 188 10.07 -34.04 5.06
CA ALA A 188 9.68 -32.85 4.32
C ALA A 188 8.48 -32.15 4.98
N GLN A 189 7.52 -32.92 5.49
CA GLN A 189 6.34 -32.39 6.18
C GLN A 189 6.72 -31.60 7.44
N ALA A 190 7.59 -32.16 8.30
CA ALA A 190 8.05 -31.48 9.51
C ALA A 190 8.88 -30.22 9.21
N TYR A 191 9.68 -30.25 8.15
CA TYR A 191 10.41 -29.07 7.67
C TYR A 191 9.47 -27.96 7.21
N VAL A 192 8.50 -28.28 6.35
CA VAL A 192 7.51 -27.32 5.85
C VAL A 192 6.69 -26.74 7.00
N GLN A 193 6.24 -27.59 7.95
CA GLN A 193 5.52 -27.12 9.14
C GLN A 193 6.37 -26.15 9.98
N ALA A 194 7.66 -26.39 10.11
CA ALA A 194 8.55 -25.46 10.83
C ALA A 194 8.70 -24.11 10.11
N VAL A 195 8.56 -24.08 8.78
CA VAL A 195 8.54 -22.83 8.00
C VAL A 195 7.20 -22.12 8.18
N LEU A 196 6.08 -22.83 8.11
CA LEU A 196 4.74 -22.29 8.34
C LEU A 196 4.59 -21.68 9.74
N ASP A 197 5.17 -22.32 10.75
CA ASP A 197 5.16 -21.85 12.14
C ASP A 197 6.15 -20.68 12.40
N GLY A 198 6.88 -20.22 11.38
CA GLY A 198 7.91 -19.19 11.54
C GLY A 198 9.17 -19.62 12.29
N ARG A 199 9.27 -20.91 12.69
CA ARG A 199 10.44 -21.48 13.40
C ARG A 199 11.65 -21.68 12.49
N ARG A 200 11.43 -21.65 11.19
CA ARG A 200 12.48 -21.77 10.16
C ARG A 200 12.15 -20.82 9.00
N ARG A 201 13.18 -20.27 8.39
CA ARG A 201 13.05 -19.52 7.12
C ARG A 201 13.56 -20.39 5.97
N ASP A 202 12.72 -20.62 4.96
CA ASP A 202 13.11 -21.11 3.64
C ASP A 202 12.95 -19.96 2.66
N LEU A 203 13.98 -19.65 1.87
CA LEU A 203 13.99 -18.44 1.04
C LEU A 203 12.83 -18.41 0.05
N THR A 204 12.53 -19.55 -0.58
CA THR A 204 11.48 -19.63 -1.60
C THR A 204 10.09 -19.72 -0.95
N LEU A 205 9.89 -20.68 -0.05
CA LEU A 205 8.60 -20.89 0.58
C LEU A 205 8.18 -19.68 1.43
N SER A 206 9.10 -19.11 2.23
CA SER A 206 8.78 -17.92 3.02
C SER A 206 8.40 -16.71 2.15
N PHE A 207 9.04 -16.54 0.99
CA PHE A 207 8.66 -15.51 0.02
C PHE A 207 7.26 -15.76 -0.57
N GLN A 208 6.91 -17.01 -0.88
CA GLN A 208 5.59 -17.37 -1.42
C GLN A 208 4.48 -17.16 -0.39
N LEU A 209 4.73 -17.53 0.86
CA LEU A 209 3.79 -17.29 1.97
C LEU A 209 3.58 -15.79 2.23
N SER A 210 4.65 -14.98 2.17
CA SER A 210 4.55 -13.52 2.33
C SER A 210 3.80 -12.83 1.17
N ASN A 211 3.57 -13.54 0.06
CA ASN A 211 2.70 -13.12 -1.03
C ASN A 211 1.28 -13.69 -0.93
N ASN A 212 0.83 -14.08 0.25
CA ASN A 212 -0.51 -14.62 0.55
C ASN A 212 -0.86 -15.91 -0.19
N PHE A 213 0.14 -16.75 -0.50
CA PHE A 213 -0.12 -18.11 -0.94
C PHE A 213 -0.26 -19.03 0.27
N ALA A 214 -1.31 -19.86 0.26
CA ALA A 214 -1.58 -20.85 1.30
C ALA A 214 -1.17 -22.24 0.83
N MET A 215 -0.68 -23.06 1.75
CA MET A 215 -0.39 -24.47 1.47
C MET A 215 -1.69 -25.30 1.44
N ILE A 216 -1.87 -26.09 0.36
CA ILE A 216 -2.95 -27.07 0.26
C ILE A 216 -2.44 -28.52 0.26
N GLY A 217 -1.14 -28.74 0.14
CA GLY A 217 -0.55 -30.08 0.17
C GLY A 217 0.95 -30.08 -0.04
N LEU A 218 1.51 -31.29 -0.04
CA LEU A 218 2.90 -31.54 -0.38
C LEU A 218 2.96 -32.44 -1.62
N LEU A 219 3.63 -31.99 -2.68
CA LEU A 219 3.83 -32.73 -3.91
C LEU A 219 5.11 -33.55 -3.82
N ARG A 220 5.00 -34.87 -3.91
CA ARG A 220 6.13 -35.79 -3.92
C ARG A 220 6.56 -36.08 -5.35
N GLY A 221 7.86 -36.10 -5.62
CA GLY A 221 8.40 -36.33 -6.94
C GLY A 221 7.99 -35.22 -7.94
N TYR A 222 7.73 -34.02 -7.43
CA TYR A 222 7.31 -32.87 -8.25
C TYR A 222 8.32 -32.56 -9.34
N VAL A 223 9.59 -32.50 -8.97
CA VAL A 223 10.74 -32.45 -9.87
C VAL A 223 11.80 -33.40 -9.31
N PRO A 224 11.86 -34.67 -9.77
CA PRO A 224 12.74 -35.70 -9.17
C PRO A 224 14.21 -35.33 -9.16
N SER A 225 14.70 -34.57 -10.12
CA SER A 225 16.08 -34.12 -10.22
C SER A 225 16.39 -32.87 -9.35
N ASP A 226 15.40 -32.29 -8.63
CA ASP A 226 15.66 -31.21 -7.66
C ASP A 226 16.26 -31.77 -6.36
N HIS A 227 17.59 -31.89 -6.34
CA HIS A 227 18.32 -32.40 -5.18
C HIS A 227 18.22 -31.50 -3.93
N GLU A 228 18.05 -30.18 -4.11
CA GLU A 228 17.91 -29.24 -2.99
C GLU A 228 16.57 -29.40 -2.25
N SER A 229 15.50 -29.67 -2.99
CA SER A 229 14.15 -29.95 -2.44
C SER A 229 13.86 -31.43 -2.29
N LEU A 230 14.85 -32.32 -2.56
CA LEU A 230 14.69 -33.79 -2.55
C LEU A 230 13.48 -34.26 -3.39
N GLY A 231 13.22 -33.59 -4.52
CA GLY A 231 12.10 -33.87 -5.40
C GLY A 231 10.73 -33.41 -4.87
N TYR A 232 10.67 -32.76 -3.70
CA TYR A 232 9.41 -32.25 -3.15
C TYR A 232 9.11 -30.81 -3.57
N ALA A 233 7.82 -30.48 -3.62
CA ALA A 233 7.35 -29.11 -3.65
C ALA A 233 6.14 -28.93 -2.71
N VAL A 234 5.92 -27.72 -2.23
CA VAL A 234 4.71 -27.34 -1.52
C VAL A 234 3.65 -26.96 -2.54
N HIS A 235 2.50 -27.59 -2.50
CA HIS A 235 1.36 -27.22 -3.33
C HIS A 235 0.72 -25.98 -2.76
N LEU A 236 0.85 -24.86 -3.46
CA LEU A 236 0.47 -23.53 -3.00
C LEU A 236 -0.67 -22.98 -3.85
N VAL A 237 -1.60 -22.32 -3.16
CA VAL A 237 -2.76 -21.68 -3.79
C VAL A 237 -2.91 -20.24 -3.30
N TRP A 238 -3.23 -19.34 -4.20
CA TRP A 238 -3.78 -18.04 -3.91
C TRP A 238 -5.18 -17.98 -4.54
N ARG A 239 -6.21 -17.73 -3.73
CA ARG A 239 -7.59 -17.59 -4.19
C ARG A 239 -7.86 -16.14 -4.54
N ASN A 240 -8.53 -15.89 -5.67
CA ASN A 240 -8.90 -14.55 -6.09
C ASN A 240 -9.98 -14.00 -5.15
N PRO A 241 -9.66 -13.03 -4.28
CA PRO A 241 -10.60 -12.56 -3.28
C PRO A 241 -11.80 -11.81 -3.88
N ARG A 242 -11.71 -11.39 -5.15
CA ARG A 242 -12.80 -10.69 -5.86
C ARG A 242 -13.91 -11.61 -6.36
N LEU A 243 -13.68 -12.92 -6.37
CA LEU A 243 -14.68 -13.92 -6.76
C LEU A 243 -15.22 -14.71 -5.57
N LEU A 244 -14.69 -14.50 -4.38
CA LEU A 244 -15.26 -15.07 -3.17
C LEU A 244 -16.55 -14.30 -2.89
N GLU A 245 -17.72 -14.89 -3.22
CA GLU A 245 -18.98 -14.50 -2.60
C GLU A 245 -18.78 -14.61 -1.09
N GLN A 246 -19.24 -13.61 -0.33
CA GLN A 246 -19.08 -13.55 1.14
C GLN A 246 -19.57 -14.85 1.80
N PRO A 247 -19.01 -15.24 2.87
CA PRO A 247 -17.88 -16.14 3.04
C PRO A 247 -18.34 -17.48 3.60
N ASP A 248 -17.92 -18.56 2.99
CA ASP A 248 -17.59 -19.77 3.73
C ASP A 248 -16.07 -19.84 4.01
N MET A 249 -15.50 -18.72 4.45
CA MET A 249 -14.27 -18.82 5.21
C MET A 249 -14.64 -19.34 6.58
N PRO A 250 -14.10 -20.51 7.00
CA PRO A 250 -14.18 -20.85 8.40
C PRO A 250 -13.58 -19.65 9.15
N PRO A 251 -14.22 -19.20 10.25
CA PRO A 251 -13.66 -18.14 11.05
C PRO A 251 -12.21 -18.53 11.33
N ILE A 252 -11.29 -17.56 11.22
CA ILE A 252 -9.86 -17.76 11.55
C ILE A 252 -9.86 -18.19 13.02
N THR A 253 -9.90 -19.51 13.26
CA THR A 253 -10.07 -20.13 14.58
C THR A 253 -8.75 -20.33 15.33
N SER A 254 -7.68 -19.68 14.84
CA SER A 254 -6.50 -19.44 15.66
C SER A 254 -6.50 -17.97 16.03
N PRO A 255 -6.28 -17.58 17.31
CA PRO A 255 -5.96 -16.21 17.63
C PRO A 255 -4.71 -15.86 16.82
N GLN A 256 -4.89 -15.11 15.71
CA GLN A 256 -3.77 -14.64 14.91
C GLN A 256 -2.90 -13.82 15.85
N ARG A 257 -1.69 -14.33 16.12
CA ARG A 257 -0.71 -13.56 16.88
C ARG A 257 -0.43 -12.31 16.05
N LEU A 258 -0.74 -11.14 16.61
CA LEU A 258 -0.42 -9.86 15.99
C LEU A 258 1.07 -9.82 15.63
N PRO A 259 1.45 -9.20 14.52
CA PRO A 259 2.84 -9.01 14.17
C PRO A 259 3.54 -8.19 15.26
N ASP A 260 4.82 -8.45 15.49
CA ASP A 260 5.59 -7.71 16.49
C ASP A 260 5.75 -6.23 16.10
N SER A 261 5.74 -5.95 14.78
CA SER A 261 5.84 -4.62 14.21
C SER A 261 5.02 -4.50 12.93
N VAL A 262 4.39 -3.35 12.71
CA VAL A 262 3.63 -2.98 11.52
C VAL A 262 4.35 -1.82 10.83
N ARG A 263 4.73 -1.98 9.57
CA ARG A 263 5.31 -0.88 8.79
C ARG A 263 4.22 -0.11 8.08
N VAL A 264 4.19 1.20 8.30
CA VAL A 264 3.24 2.10 7.66
C VAL A 264 3.94 3.08 6.72
N ALA A 265 3.27 3.38 5.59
CA ALA A 265 3.65 4.44 4.66
C ALA A 265 2.58 5.52 4.68
N SER A 266 2.98 6.78 4.84
CA SER A 266 2.10 7.94 4.77
C SER A 266 2.51 8.82 3.59
N VAL A 267 1.60 9.01 2.64
CA VAL A 267 1.82 9.81 1.44
C VAL A 267 1.48 11.26 1.72
N GLN A 268 2.43 12.16 1.55
CA GLN A 268 2.18 13.59 1.40
C GLN A 268 2.02 13.85 -0.09
N TYR A 269 0.78 14.00 -0.53
CA TYR A 269 0.41 13.97 -1.93
C TYR A 269 0.28 15.36 -2.52
N GLN A 270 0.99 15.61 -3.61
CA GLN A 270 0.86 16.89 -4.31
C GLN A 270 -0.30 16.85 -5.30
N GLN A 271 -1.31 17.66 -5.06
CA GLN A 271 -2.39 17.93 -6.02
C GLN A 271 -1.83 18.58 -7.28
N ARG A 272 -2.24 18.07 -8.44
CA ARG A 272 -1.82 18.56 -9.76
C ARG A 272 -2.90 18.36 -10.80
N ARG A 273 -2.87 19.17 -11.86
CA ARG A 273 -3.79 18.95 -12.99
C ARG A 273 -3.47 17.64 -13.68
N ILE A 274 -4.50 16.93 -14.06
CA ILE A 274 -4.45 15.67 -14.80
C ILE A 274 -5.40 15.73 -16.00
N ALA A 275 -5.12 14.95 -17.04
CA ALA A 275 -5.90 14.91 -18.27
C ALA A 275 -6.86 13.70 -18.32
N SER A 276 -6.66 12.69 -17.49
CA SER A 276 -7.52 11.48 -17.48
C SER A 276 -7.50 10.77 -16.13
N PHE A 277 -8.45 9.85 -15.92
CA PHE A 277 -8.48 8.97 -14.76
C PHE A 277 -7.26 8.02 -14.74
N GLU A 278 -6.76 7.62 -15.90
CA GLU A 278 -5.58 6.75 -16.03
C GLU A 278 -4.31 7.45 -15.51
N GLU A 279 -4.22 8.76 -15.69
CA GLU A 279 -3.11 9.55 -15.13
C GLU A 279 -3.20 9.60 -13.60
N PHE A 280 -4.40 9.78 -13.03
CA PHE A 280 -4.64 9.65 -11.59
C PHE A 280 -4.27 8.26 -11.09
N ALA A 281 -4.74 7.21 -11.76
CA ALA A 281 -4.46 5.83 -11.41
C ALA A 281 -2.96 5.54 -11.42
N THR A 282 -2.23 6.07 -12.41
CA THR A 282 -0.77 5.92 -12.51
C THR A 282 -0.05 6.55 -11.32
N GLN A 283 -0.49 7.71 -10.85
CA GLN A 283 0.09 8.37 -9.67
C GLN A 283 -0.18 7.58 -8.39
N VAL A 284 -1.41 7.11 -8.20
CA VAL A 284 -1.78 6.27 -7.04
C VAL A 284 -0.99 4.96 -7.04
N GLU A 285 -0.88 4.31 -8.20
CA GLU A 285 -0.10 3.07 -8.35
C GLU A 285 1.38 3.30 -8.05
N TYR A 286 1.97 4.43 -8.48
CA TYR A 286 3.36 4.80 -8.19
C TYR A 286 3.64 4.84 -6.67
N PHE A 287 2.79 5.51 -5.88
CA PHE A 287 2.98 5.58 -4.43
C PHE A 287 2.72 4.24 -3.75
N THR A 288 1.76 3.47 -4.25
CA THR A 288 1.48 2.10 -3.76
C THR A 288 2.67 1.17 -4.03
N ASP A 289 3.28 1.25 -5.22
CA ASP A 289 4.48 0.49 -5.59
C ASP A 289 5.66 0.84 -4.68
N ILE A 290 5.91 2.13 -4.42
CA ILE A 290 6.93 2.56 -3.47
C ILE A 290 6.67 1.99 -2.07
N ALA A 291 5.45 2.11 -1.56
CA ALA A 291 5.10 1.61 -0.24
C ALA A 291 5.30 0.09 -0.14
N ALA A 292 4.87 -0.66 -1.16
CA ALA A 292 5.08 -2.10 -1.27
C ALA A 292 6.57 -2.44 -1.39
N ASP A 293 7.34 -1.64 -2.11
CA ASP A 293 8.79 -1.78 -2.26
C ASP A 293 9.53 -1.64 -0.92
N TYR A 294 9.04 -0.83 -0.01
CA TYR A 294 9.57 -0.71 1.35
C TYR A 294 8.95 -1.70 2.34
N ASN A 295 8.19 -2.73 1.86
CA ASN A 295 7.47 -3.72 2.65
C ASN A 295 6.52 -3.08 3.67
N ALA A 296 5.84 -2.02 3.32
CA ALA A 296 4.82 -1.44 4.16
C ALA A 296 3.61 -2.39 4.23
N ASP A 297 3.04 -2.51 5.42
CA ASP A 297 1.78 -3.24 5.64
C ASP A 297 0.58 -2.36 5.28
N PHE A 298 0.75 -1.05 5.44
CA PHE A 298 -0.25 -0.05 5.10
C PHE A 298 0.38 1.08 4.27
N VAL A 299 -0.39 1.56 3.30
CA VAL A 299 -0.18 2.89 2.70
C VAL A 299 -1.43 3.73 2.91
N THR A 300 -1.25 4.98 3.35
CA THR A 300 -2.35 5.93 3.53
C THR A 300 -2.20 7.12 2.59
N PHE A 301 -3.32 7.50 1.98
CA PHE A 301 -3.48 8.65 1.10
C PHE A 301 -4.30 9.74 1.80
N PRO A 302 -4.20 11.01 1.39
CA PRO A 302 -4.86 12.10 2.07
C PRO A 302 -6.36 12.23 1.73
N GLU A 303 -7.06 12.99 2.57
CA GLU A 303 -8.44 13.38 2.36
C GLU A 303 -8.61 14.13 1.04
N LEU A 304 -9.71 13.86 0.31
CA LEU A 304 -10.12 14.56 -0.90
C LEU A 304 -9.02 14.64 -1.99
N MET A 305 -8.08 13.69 -2.01
CA MET A 305 -7.06 13.63 -3.06
C MET A 305 -7.66 13.52 -4.47
N THR A 306 -8.86 13.00 -4.56
CA THR A 306 -9.60 12.84 -5.82
C THR A 306 -10.14 14.15 -6.39
N LEU A 307 -10.08 15.28 -5.65
CA LEU A 307 -10.48 16.59 -6.18
C LEU A 307 -9.73 16.97 -7.47
N GLN A 308 -8.50 16.46 -7.65
CA GLN A 308 -7.77 16.70 -8.91
C GLN A 308 -8.46 16.14 -10.16
N LEU A 309 -9.39 15.17 -10.02
CA LEU A 309 -10.21 14.67 -11.13
C LEU A 309 -11.12 15.75 -11.71
N LEU A 310 -11.46 16.79 -10.93
CA LEU A 310 -12.20 17.96 -11.44
C LEU A 310 -11.43 18.73 -12.51
N SER A 311 -10.11 18.60 -12.59
CA SER A 311 -9.31 19.22 -13.65
C SER A 311 -9.54 18.60 -15.03
N ILE A 312 -10.12 17.40 -15.11
CA ILE A 312 -10.48 16.72 -16.37
C ILE A 312 -11.71 17.38 -16.99
N GLU A 313 -12.68 17.73 -16.17
CA GLU A 313 -13.98 18.21 -16.62
C GLU A 313 -13.94 19.64 -17.20
N ASN A 314 -12.96 20.44 -16.84
CA ASN A 314 -12.69 21.81 -17.32
C ASN A 314 -13.97 22.67 -17.47
N THR A 315 -14.92 22.55 -16.53
CA THR A 315 -16.23 23.22 -16.56
C THR A 315 -16.36 24.17 -15.38
N GLU A 316 -17.09 25.28 -15.61
CA GLU A 316 -17.48 26.22 -14.56
C GLU A 316 -18.69 25.68 -13.78
N LEU A 317 -18.50 24.59 -13.03
CA LEU A 317 -19.53 24.02 -12.18
C LEU A 317 -19.65 24.81 -10.87
N SER A 318 -20.85 24.87 -10.31
CA SER A 318 -21.03 25.32 -8.93
C SER A 318 -20.34 24.36 -7.95
N PRO A 319 -20.05 24.78 -6.69
CA PRO A 319 -19.43 23.91 -5.71
C PRO A 319 -20.15 22.58 -5.52
N VAL A 320 -21.48 22.59 -5.40
CA VAL A 320 -22.30 21.39 -5.22
C VAL A 320 -22.26 20.49 -6.46
N GLU A 321 -22.37 21.09 -7.66
CA GLU A 321 -22.31 20.33 -8.92
C GLU A 321 -20.94 19.69 -9.12
N SER A 322 -19.85 20.38 -8.75
CA SER A 322 -18.49 19.83 -8.80
C SER A 322 -18.35 18.58 -7.94
N ILE A 323 -18.86 18.62 -6.72
CA ILE A 323 -18.81 17.47 -5.80
C ILE A 323 -19.68 16.30 -6.31
N ARG A 324 -20.89 16.57 -6.84
CA ARG A 324 -21.71 15.56 -7.50
C ARG A 324 -21.06 14.97 -8.75
N LYS A 325 -20.37 15.80 -9.53
CA LYS A 325 -19.63 15.32 -10.70
C LYS A 325 -18.48 14.40 -10.27
N LEU A 326 -17.78 14.75 -9.20
CA LEU A 326 -16.71 13.96 -8.65
C LEU A 326 -17.19 12.59 -8.17
N SER A 327 -18.38 12.51 -7.55
CA SER A 327 -18.95 11.23 -7.05
C SER A 327 -19.21 10.21 -8.16
N GLN A 328 -19.31 10.63 -9.43
CA GLN A 328 -19.45 9.71 -10.57
C GLN A 328 -18.21 8.82 -10.78
N TYR A 329 -17.04 9.23 -10.27
CA TYR A 329 -15.82 8.43 -10.30
C TYR A 329 -15.76 7.35 -9.20
N THR A 330 -16.74 7.27 -8.29
CA THR A 330 -16.78 6.31 -7.18
C THR A 330 -16.49 4.87 -7.60
N PRO A 331 -17.12 4.29 -8.65
CA PRO A 331 -16.82 2.91 -9.05
C PRO A 331 -15.37 2.72 -9.49
N GLN A 332 -14.82 3.67 -10.23
CA GLN A 332 -13.43 3.61 -10.72
C GLN A 332 -12.43 3.76 -9.57
N VAL A 333 -12.71 4.63 -8.59
CA VAL A 333 -11.88 4.84 -7.40
C VAL A 333 -11.86 3.58 -6.52
N LYS A 334 -13.04 3.00 -6.23
CA LYS A 334 -13.16 1.73 -5.49
C LYS A 334 -12.39 0.59 -6.16
N GLU A 335 -12.58 0.46 -7.47
CA GLU A 335 -11.90 -0.56 -8.29
C GLU A 335 -10.38 -0.40 -8.25
N LEU A 336 -9.88 0.83 -8.43
CA LEU A 336 -8.46 1.14 -8.42
C LEU A 336 -7.81 0.72 -7.10
N PHE A 337 -8.31 1.21 -5.96
CA PHE A 337 -7.72 0.91 -4.66
C PHE A 337 -7.83 -0.57 -4.29
N SER A 338 -8.98 -1.19 -4.54
CA SER A 338 -9.17 -2.63 -4.27
C SER A 338 -8.21 -3.49 -5.11
N ARG A 339 -8.05 -3.17 -6.38
CA ARG A 339 -7.11 -3.88 -7.27
C ARG A 339 -5.67 -3.71 -6.80
N LEU A 340 -5.27 -2.48 -6.46
CA LEU A 340 -3.90 -2.21 -6.01
C LEU A 340 -3.60 -2.90 -4.66
N ALA A 341 -4.53 -2.88 -3.70
CA ALA A 341 -4.35 -3.52 -2.40
C ALA A 341 -4.01 -5.02 -2.55
N VAL A 342 -4.76 -5.71 -3.40
CA VAL A 342 -4.55 -7.15 -3.65
C VAL A 342 -3.31 -7.40 -4.50
N SER A 343 -3.09 -6.62 -5.57
CA SER A 343 -1.96 -6.80 -6.49
C SER A 343 -0.62 -6.60 -5.79
N TYR A 344 -0.52 -5.54 -4.99
CA TYR A 344 0.70 -5.16 -4.28
C TYR A 344 0.82 -5.80 -2.89
N ASN A 345 -0.20 -6.57 -2.46
CA ASN A 345 -0.23 -7.23 -1.15
C ASN A 345 -0.04 -6.23 0.02
N ILE A 346 -0.73 -5.11 -0.03
CA ILE A 346 -0.65 -4.02 0.93
C ILE A 346 -2.06 -3.54 1.31
N ASN A 347 -2.27 -3.20 2.58
CA ASN A 347 -3.52 -2.58 3.00
C ASN A 347 -3.50 -1.10 2.62
N ILE A 348 -4.55 -0.60 1.98
CA ILE A 348 -4.64 0.78 1.49
C ILE A 348 -5.71 1.54 2.25
N ILE A 349 -5.32 2.63 2.90
CA ILE A 349 -6.23 3.67 3.36
C ILE A 349 -6.31 4.69 2.22
N GLY A 350 -7.35 4.59 1.39
CA GLY A 350 -7.44 5.24 0.08
C GLY A 350 -7.73 6.74 0.11
N GLY A 351 -7.35 7.41 1.20
CA GLY A 351 -7.72 8.81 1.40
C GLY A 351 -9.24 8.95 1.52
N THR A 352 -9.79 10.02 0.95
CA THR A 352 -11.25 10.12 0.85
C THR A 352 -11.75 10.57 -0.51
N HIS A 353 -13.02 10.27 -0.77
CA HIS A 353 -13.72 10.59 -2.00
C HIS A 353 -15.18 10.96 -1.70
N PRO A 354 -15.71 12.07 -2.27
CA PRO A 354 -17.14 12.36 -2.21
C PRO A 354 -17.94 11.25 -2.88
N THR A 355 -18.86 10.65 -2.15
CA THR A 355 -19.64 9.48 -2.60
C THR A 355 -21.12 9.74 -2.44
N GLU A 356 -21.86 9.60 -3.54
CA GLU A 356 -23.32 9.72 -3.52
C GLU A 356 -23.95 8.46 -2.92
N GLN A 357 -24.80 8.65 -1.93
CA GLN A 357 -25.56 7.61 -1.26
C GLN A 357 -26.86 7.30 -2.01
N PRO A 358 -27.52 6.14 -1.78
CA PRO A 358 -28.77 5.79 -2.46
C PRO A 358 -29.92 6.79 -2.27
N ASN A 359 -29.90 7.60 -1.22
CA ASN A 359 -30.87 8.66 -0.95
C ASN A 359 -30.54 10.00 -1.64
N GLY A 360 -29.41 10.07 -2.38
CA GLY A 360 -28.92 11.24 -3.09
C GLY A 360 -28.05 12.19 -2.25
N ASP A 361 -27.80 11.88 -0.98
CA ASP A 361 -26.87 12.62 -0.14
C ASP A 361 -25.41 12.34 -0.55
N ILE A 362 -24.54 13.31 -0.36
CA ILE A 362 -23.10 13.15 -0.60
C ILE A 362 -22.39 13.04 0.75
N HIS A 363 -21.61 11.97 0.91
CA HIS A 363 -20.74 11.77 2.06
C HIS A 363 -19.27 11.83 1.64
N ASN A 364 -18.39 12.29 2.53
CA ASN A 364 -16.96 12.22 2.37
C ASN A 364 -16.48 10.86 2.93
N VAL A 365 -16.11 9.92 2.03
CA VAL A 365 -15.90 8.50 2.37
C VAL A 365 -14.46 8.09 2.18
N CYS A 366 -13.86 7.48 3.21
CA CYS A 366 -12.58 6.80 3.14
C CYS A 366 -12.78 5.32 2.76
N TYR A 367 -12.11 4.88 1.72
CA TYR A 367 -12.09 3.47 1.30
C TYR A 367 -10.89 2.77 1.92
N VAL A 368 -11.15 1.83 2.81
CA VAL A 368 -10.13 0.95 3.40
C VAL A 368 -10.14 -0.35 2.62
N CYS A 369 -9.16 -0.51 1.74
CA CYS A 369 -9.01 -1.67 0.87
C CYS A 369 -7.93 -2.58 1.42
N LEU A 370 -8.29 -3.76 1.90
CA LEU A 370 -7.36 -4.69 2.50
C LEU A 370 -6.73 -5.63 1.46
N ARG A 371 -5.54 -6.12 1.76
CA ARG A 371 -4.80 -7.05 0.90
C ARG A 371 -5.43 -8.44 0.77
N ASP A 372 -6.41 -8.74 1.61
CA ASP A 372 -7.26 -9.94 1.49
C ASP A 372 -8.42 -9.74 0.50
N GLY A 373 -8.58 -8.53 -0.05
CA GLY A 373 -9.60 -8.15 -1.01
C GLY A 373 -10.86 -7.55 -0.39
N SER A 374 -10.97 -7.49 0.92
CA SER A 374 -12.10 -6.83 1.58
C SER A 374 -12.03 -5.32 1.43
N LEU A 375 -13.19 -4.69 1.27
CA LEU A 375 -13.38 -3.25 1.16
C LEU A 375 -14.29 -2.78 2.30
N HIS A 376 -13.83 -1.79 3.05
CA HIS A 376 -14.60 -1.15 4.10
C HIS A 376 -14.72 0.34 3.83
N GLU A 377 -15.90 0.89 4.05
CA GLU A 377 -16.18 2.31 3.90
C GLU A 377 -16.26 2.97 5.28
N ARG A 378 -15.63 4.14 5.41
CA ARG A 378 -15.66 4.94 6.62
C ARG A 378 -15.99 6.37 6.27
N GLU A 379 -17.12 6.83 6.74
CA GLU A 379 -17.64 8.17 6.46
C GLU A 379 -17.07 9.18 7.45
N LYS A 380 -16.81 10.39 6.97
CA LYS A 380 -16.49 11.52 7.82
C LYS A 380 -17.69 11.87 8.70
N LEU A 381 -17.50 11.85 10.01
CA LEU A 381 -18.58 12.16 10.95
C LEU A 381 -18.86 13.65 11.05
N HIS A 382 -17.80 14.46 11.00
CA HIS A 382 -17.85 15.89 11.20
C HIS A 382 -17.41 16.63 9.92
N PRO A 383 -18.29 16.80 8.92
CA PRO A 383 -18.00 17.73 7.81
C PRO A 383 -17.73 19.13 8.37
N THR A 384 -16.70 19.78 7.84
CA THR A 384 -16.40 21.18 8.19
C THR A 384 -17.55 22.11 7.79
N PRO A 385 -17.63 23.34 8.33
CA PRO A 385 -18.63 24.30 7.87
C PRO A 385 -18.63 24.54 6.37
N SER A 386 -17.45 24.54 5.72
CA SER A 386 -17.35 24.67 4.25
C SER A 386 -17.92 23.44 3.54
N GLU A 387 -17.58 22.23 3.98
CA GLU A 387 -18.13 21.00 3.40
C GLU A 387 -19.65 20.94 3.51
N ARG A 388 -20.22 21.33 4.67
CA ARG A 388 -21.68 21.35 4.86
C ARG A 388 -22.38 22.44 4.08
N ASN A 389 -21.88 23.68 4.17
CA ASN A 389 -22.63 24.85 3.70
C ASN A 389 -22.35 25.18 2.23
N VAL A 390 -21.17 24.82 1.71
CA VAL A 390 -20.75 25.12 0.34
C VAL A 390 -20.86 23.90 -0.56
N TRP A 391 -20.49 22.72 -0.07
CA TRP A 391 -20.48 21.47 -0.86
C TRP A 391 -21.69 20.57 -0.60
N ASN A 392 -22.49 20.88 0.41
CA ASN A 392 -23.63 20.09 0.84
C ASN A 392 -23.28 18.63 1.19
N ILE A 393 -22.12 18.43 1.83
CA ILE A 393 -21.69 17.13 2.32
C ILE A 393 -22.34 16.85 3.67
N ILE A 394 -22.91 15.66 3.78
CA ILE A 394 -23.57 15.16 4.99
C ILE A 394 -22.59 14.31 5.82
N GLY A 395 -22.68 14.41 7.15
CA GLY A 395 -21.88 13.60 8.07
C GLY A 395 -22.39 12.17 8.18
N GLY A 396 -21.44 11.23 8.38
CA GLY A 396 -21.77 9.84 8.66
C GLY A 396 -22.34 9.64 10.05
N GLU A 397 -22.88 8.45 10.33
CA GLU A 397 -23.57 8.13 11.57
C GLU A 397 -22.81 7.17 12.49
N SER A 398 -21.71 6.55 12.00
CA SER A 398 -21.03 5.51 12.76
C SER A 398 -19.50 5.61 12.67
N ALA A 399 -18.82 5.24 13.76
CA ALA A 399 -17.38 5.02 13.79
C ALA A 399 -17.13 3.59 14.25
N ALA A 400 -16.52 2.79 13.39
CA ALA A 400 -16.18 1.42 13.69
C ALA A 400 -14.72 1.12 13.28
N THR A 401 -14.04 0.28 14.05
CA THR A 401 -12.73 -0.25 13.67
C THR A 401 -12.85 -1.18 12.47
N VAL A 402 -11.76 -1.33 11.74
CA VAL A 402 -11.58 -2.35 10.69
C VAL A 402 -10.62 -3.40 11.21
N GLN A 403 -11.02 -4.65 11.17
CA GLN A 403 -10.14 -5.77 11.50
C GLN A 403 -9.20 -6.04 10.34
N THR A 404 -7.91 -6.14 10.63
CA THR A 404 -6.87 -6.43 9.64
C THR A 404 -5.94 -7.51 10.14
N ASP A 405 -5.13 -8.06 9.26
CA ASP A 405 -4.05 -9.00 9.63
C ASP A 405 -2.94 -8.36 10.50
N CYS A 406 -2.92 -7.03 10.60
CA CYS A 406 -2.05 -6.26 11.49
C CYS A 406 -2.73 -5.81 12.79
N GLY A 407 -3.95 -6.28 13.05
CA GLY A 407 -4.81 -5.88 14.17
C GLY A 407 -5.84 -4.83 13.80
N PRO A 408 -6.70 -4.46 14.75
CA PRO A 408 -7.77 -3.50 14.52
C PRO A 408 -7.22 -2.07 14.31
N ILE A 409 -7.73 -1.41 13.27
CA ILE A 409 -7.40 -0.02 12.94
C ILE A 409 -8.64 0.86 12.99
N GLY A 410 -8.44 2.17 13.15
CA GLY A 410 -9.49 3.19 13.05
C GLY A 410 -9.18 4.22 11.98
N VAL A 411 -10.21 4.89 11.46
CA VAL A 411 -10.08 6.04 10.55
C VAL A 411 -10.82 7.22 11.17
N MET A 412 -10.16 8.37 11.20
CA MET A 412 -10.70 9.68 11.58
C MET A 412 -10.34 10.65 10.46
N ILE A 413 -11.32 11.21 9.79
CA ILE A 413 -11.08 12.03 8.61
C ILE A 413 -10.90 13.50 9.04
N CYS A 414 -9.67 14.00 8.96
CA CYS A 414 -9.32 15.42 9.15
C CYS A 414 -9.94 16.01 10.43
N TYR A 415 -11.03 16.75 10.30
CA TYR A 415 -11.75 17.41 11.40
C TYR A 415 -12.24 16.44 12.47
N ASP A 416 -12.51 15.17 12.14
CA ASP A 416 -12.86 14.14 13.15
C ASP A 416 -11.79 13.98 14.23
N ALA A 417 -10.53 14.24 13.90
CA ALA A 417 -9.43 14.16 14.84
C ALA A 417 -9.49 15.25 15.94
N GLU A 418 -10.24 16.32 15.72
CA GLU A 418 -10.44 17.39 16.72
C GLU A 418 -11.44 16.98 17.82
N PHE A 419 -12.19 15.88 17.64
CA PHE A 419 -13.18 15.36 18.58
C PHE A 419 -12.62 14.15 19.36
N PRO A 420 -12.28 14.31 20.66
CA PRO A 420 -11.66 13.23 21.44
C PRO A 420 -12.53 11.98 21.57
N GLU A 421 -13.85 12.14 21.51
CA GLU A 421 -14.82 11.07 21.63
C GLU A 421 -14.67 10.03 20.52
N VAL A 422 -14.37 10.47 19.30
CA VAL A 422 -14.21 9.58 18.13
C VAL A 422 -13.00 8.66 18.31
N ALA A 423 -11.85 9.23 18.65
CA ALA A 423 -10.64 8.44 18.90
C ALA A 423 -10.82 7.48 20.08
N ARG A 424 -11.44 7.96 21.16
CA ARG A 424 -11.72 7.14 22.34
C ARG A 424 -12.63 5.95 21.97
N HIS A 425 -13.70 6.20 21.23
CA HIS A 425 -14.61 5.17 20.79
C HIS A 425 -13.92 4.10 19.91
N LEU A 426 -13.06 4.51 18.98
CA LEU A 426 -12.31 3.58 18.14
C LEU A 426 -11.30 2.75 18.95
N VAL A 427 -10.61 3.37 19.92
CA VAL A 427 -9.65 2.65 20.78
C VAL A 427 -10.37 1.73 21.77
N ASP A 428 -11.53 2.10 22.29
CA ASP A 428 -12.37 1.22 23.13
C ASP A 428 -12.86 -0.03 22.37
N GLN A 429 -12.97 0.04 21.04
CA GLN A 429 -13.18 -1.12 20.16
C GLN A 429 -11.90 -1.90 19.84
N GLY A 430 -10.77 -1.56 20.45
CA GLY A 430 -9.48 -2.22 20.27
C GLY A 430 -8.53 -1.57 19.26
N GLY A 431 -8.86 -0.43 18.67
CA GLY A 431 -8.02 0.27 17.70
C GLY A 431 -6.59 0.49 18.20
N LEU A 432 -5.61 0.04 17.40
CA LEU A 432 -4.18 0.15 17.71
C LEU A 432 -3.51 1.28 16.93
N ILE A 433 -3.96 1.47 15.69
CA ILE A 433 -3.45 2.48 14.77
C ILE A 433 -4.66 3.26 14.25
N LEU A 434 -4.63 4.58 14.40
CA LEU A 434 -5.65 5.48 13.87
C LEU A 434 -5.08 6.22 12.67
N PHE A 435 -5.71 6.11 11.52
CA PHE A 435 -5.33 6.81 10.29
C PHE A 435 -6.13 8.10 10.17
N VAL A 436 -5.43 9.18 9.85
CA VAL A 436 -6.00 10.54 9.72
C VAL A 436 -5.64 11.09 8.33
N PRO A 437 -6.40 10.72 7.29
CA PRO A 437 -6.39 11.47 6.04
C PRO A 437 -6.84 12.90 6.29
N PHE A 438 -6.08 13.91 5.81
CA PHE A 438 -6.46 15.30 6.02
C PHE A 438 -6.21 16.17 4.79
N CYS A 439 -6.98 17.27 4.71
CA CYS A 439 -6.90 18.29 3.67
C CYS A 439 -7.10 19.65 4.36
N THR A 440 -6.07 20.48 4.39
CA THR A 440 -6.10 21.80 5.03
C THR A 440 -5.50 22.85 4.09
N ASP A 441 -6.09 24.04 4.08
CA ASP A 441 -5.73 25.16 3.22
C ASP A 441 -4.66 26.06 3.83
N VAL A 442 -4.69 26.25 5.15
CA VAL A 442 -3.79 27.14 5.88
C VAL A 442 -3.10 26.42 7.04
N ARG A 443 -1.97 27.00 7.45
CA ARG A 443 -1.16 26.42 8.53
C ARG A 443 -1.92 26.28 9.84
N GLU A 444 -2.79 27.20 10.16
CA GLU A 444 -3.61 27.17 11.39
C GLU A 444 -4.57 25.99 11.40
N GLY A 445 -5.23 25.72 10.27
CA GLY A 445 -6.07 24.54 10.06
C GLY A 445 -5.29 23.25 10.27
N TYR A 446 -4.15 23.13 9.62
CA TYR A 446 -3.22 22.02 9.81
C TYR A 446 -2.81 21.82 11.27
N LEU A 447 -2.40 22.89 11.95
CA LEU A 447 -1.93 22.80 13.35
C LEU A 447 -3.04 22.35 14.31
N ARG A 448 -4.30 22.74 14.10
CA ARG A 448 -5.41 22.21 14.89
C ARG A 448 -5.51 20.69 14.75
N VAL A 449 -5.55 20.18 13.51
CA VAL A 449 -5.62 18.73 13.25
C VAL A 449 -4.40 18.02 13.85
N ARG A 450 -3.18 18.56 13.64
CA ARG A 450 -1.95 17.96 14.14
C ARG A 450 -1.90 17.88 15.66
N TYR A 451 -2.19 18.97 16.35
CA TYR A 451 -2.12 18.98 17.83
C TYR A 451 -3.18 18.08 18.43
N CYS A 452 -4.38 18.05 17.85
CA CYS A 452 -5.41 17.12 18.26
C CYS A 452 -5.00 15.68 17.99
N ALA A 453 -4.48 15.34 16.82
CA ALA A 453 -3.99 14.00 16.49
C ALA A 453 -2.86 13.55 17.45
N GLN A 454 -1.95 14.46 17.83
CA GLN A 454 -0.92 14.18 18.84
C GLN A 454 -1.56 13.85 20.21
N ALA A 455 -2.56 14.62 20.62
CA ALA A 455 -3.30 14.35 21.86
C ALA A 455 -3.99 12.97 21.80
N ARG A 456 -4.59 12.59 20.63
CA ARG A 456 -5.21 11.28 20.45
C ARG A 456 -4.22 10.13 20.63
N ALA A 457 -2.98 10.28 20.11
CA ALA A 457 -1.94 9.27 20.29
C ALA A 457 -1.57 9.10 21.77
N ILE A 458 -1.46 10.20 22.52
CA ILE A 458 -1.05 10.22 23.92
C ILE A 458 -2.15 9.68 24.82
N GLU A 459 -3.33 10.29 24.80
CA GLU A 459 -4.42 9.98 25.73
C GLU A 459 -5.07 8.61 25.51
N ASN A 460 -4.95 8.06 24.30
CA ASN A 460 -5.46 6.74 23.94
C ASN A 460 -4.37 5.68 23.86
N GLN A 461 -3.12 6.03 24.11
CA GLN A 461 -1.98 5.12 23.99
C GLN A 461 -2.07 4.29 22.71
N CYS A 462 -2.15 4.96 21.56
CA CYS A 462 -2.24 4.37 20.24
C CYS A 462 -1.29 5.08 19.26
N TYR A 463 -1.09 4.50 18.08
CA TYR A 463 -0.40 5.18 16.99
C TYR A 463 -1.39 6.01 16.17
N VAL A 464 -0.93 7.16 15.65
CA VAL A 464 -1.72 7.97 14.72
C VAL A 464 -0.89 8.26 13.48
N VAL A 465 -1.44 7.98 12.29
CA VAL A 465 -0.78 8.16 10.99
C VAL A 465 -1.54 9.24 10.23
N MET A 466 -0.92 10.38 10.03
CA MET A 466 -1.50 11.53 9.33
C MET A 466 -0.98 11.60 7.89
N SER A 467 -1.88 11.74 6.92
CA SER A 467 -1.57 11.89 5.49
C SER A 467 -2.27 13.11 4.92
N GLY A 468 -1.53 14.04 4.35
CA GLY A 468 -2.04 15.34 3.90
C GLY A 468 -1.77 15.68 2.46
N ASN A 469 -2.68 16.48 1.87
CA ASN A 469 -2.48 17.09 0.56
C ASN A 469 -1.55 18.30 0.66
N VAL A 470 -0.82 18.53 -0.43
CA VAL A 470 -0.03 19.74 -0.68
C VAL A 470 -0.22 20.20 -2.13
N GLY A 471 0.26 21.39 -2.47
CA GLY A 471 0.17 21.93 -3.81
C GLY A 471 -1.15 22.66 -4.09
N ASN A 472 -1.37 22.98 -5.36
CA ASN A 472 -2.51 23.78 -5.81
C ASN A 472 -3.10 23.19 -7.08
N LEU A 473 -4.40 23.44 -7.32
CA LEU A 473 -5.09 23.15 -8.58
C LEU A 473 -5.59 24.45 -9.25
N PRO A 474 -4.72 25.21 -9.93
CA PRO A 474 -5.14 26.45 -10.59
C PRO A 474 -6.23 26.17 -11.62
N GLY A 475 -7.31 26.97 -11.63
CA GLY A 475 -8.43 26.84 -12.55
C GLY A 475 -9.40 25.68 -12.24
N VAL A 476 -9.32 25.11 -11.06
CA VAL A 476 -10.37 24.27 -10.48
C VAL A 476 -11.07 25.10 -9.40
N ASN A 477 -12.35 25.41 -9.62
CA ASN A 477 -13.13 26.17 -8.64
C ASN A 477 -13.25 25.37 -7.34
N ASN A 478 -13.30 26.06 -6.20
CA ASN A 478 -13.40 25.52 -4.85
C ASN A 478 -12.14 24.80 -4.34
N PHE A 479 -11.01 24.94 -5.01
CA PHE A 479 -9.77 24.31 -4.58
C PHE A 479 -8.66 25.36 -4.49
N ASP A 480 -8.43 25.82 -3.28
CA ASP A 480 -7.40 26.81 -2.99
C ASP A 480 -6.02 26.15 -2.74
N ILE A 481 -5.12 26.90 -2.15
CA ILE A 481 -3.79 26.45 -1.75
C ILE A 481 -3.95 25.38 -0.67
N GLN A 482 -3.17 24.30 -0.77
CA GLN A 482 -3.11 23.26 0.27
C GLN A 482 -1.86 23.43 1.12
N TYR A 483 -2.03 23.36 2.43
CA TYR A 483 -0.95 23.29 3.39
C TYR A 483 -0.97 21.95 4.12
N GLY A 484 0.13 21.19 4.04
CA GLY A 484 0.23 19.89 4.66
C GLY A 484 1.63 19.58 5.16
N GLN A 485 1.69 18.83 6.26
CA GLN A 485 2.87 18.18 6.79
C GLN A 485 2.44 16.85 7.39
N SER A 486 2.62 15.78 6.63
CA SER A 486 2.29 14.43 7.07
C SER A 486 3.21 13.99 8.20
N CYS A 487 2.70 13.18 9.12
CA CYS A 487 3.50 12.68 10.22
C CYS A 487 2.95 11.36 10.77
N ILE A 488 3.80 10.65 11.51
CA ILE A 488 3.45 9.41 12.20
C ILE A 488 3.74 9.64 13.69
N LEU A 489 2.69 9.54 14.51
CA LEU A 489 2.68 9.93 15.90
C LEU A 489 2.60 8.71 16.81
N THR A 490 3.23 8.81 17.97
CA THR A 490 3.28 7.77 18.99
C THR A 490 2.81 8.30 20.33
N PRO A 491 2.49 7.44 21.31
CA PRO A 491 2.42 7.87 22.70
C PRO A 491 3.72 8.55 23.14
N SER A 492 3.61 9.55 24.03
CA SER A 492 4.77 10.22 24.61
C SER A 492 5.15 9.54 25.93
N ASP A 493 5.72 8.34 25.84
CA ASP A 493 6.18 7.52 26.98
C ASP A 493 7.34 6.62 26.53
N PHE A 494 8.08 6.05 27.48
CA PHE A 494 9.08 5.04 27.14
C PHE A 494 8.38 3.74 26.67
N PRO A 495 8.76 3.09 25.54
CA PRO A 495 10.01 3.28 24.77
C PRO A 495 9.87 4.08 23.46
N PHE A 496 8.89 4.96 23.34
CA PHE A 496 8.66 5.75 22.12
C PHE A 496 9.62 6.94 22.02
N ALA A 497 9.58 7.64 20.90
CA ALA A 497 10.29 8.91 20.72
C ALA A 497 9.84 9.94 21.79
N ARG A 498 10.77 10.73 22.30
CA ARG A 498 10.50 11.65 23.43
C ARG A 498 9.45 12.71 23.10
N ASP A 499 9.39 13.13 21.85
CA ASP A 499 8.43 14.10 21.32
C ASP A 499 7.14 13.45 20.81
N GLY A 500 7.04 12.10 20.87
CA GLY A 500 5.90 11.36 20.38
C GLY A 500 5.80 11.35 18.84
N ILE A 501 6.91 11.56 18.12
CA ILE A 501 6.96 11.60 16.65
C ILE A 501 7.85 10.46 16.13
N ALA A 502 7.28 9.50 15.42
CA ALA A 502 8.03 8.43 14.77
C ALA A 502 8.62 8.88 13.43
N ALA A 503 7.87 9.68 12.68
CA ALA A 503 8.32 10.29 11.43
C ALA A 503 7.56 11.61 11.18
N ASP A 504 8.23 12.55 10.54
CA ASP A 504 7.69 13.86 10.20
C ASP A 504 8.20 14.29 8.82
N SER A 505 7.34 14.89 7.99
CA SER A 505 7.72 15.36 6.66
C SER A 505 8.15 16.83 6.66
N THR A 506 8.79 17.25 5.59
CA THR A 506 8.95 18.67 5.29
C THR A 506 7.60 19.24 4.83
N PRO A 507 7.15 20.39 5.37
CA PRO A 507 5.89 20.99 4.93
C PRO A 507 5.86 21.26 3.42
N ASN A 508 4.71 21.01 2.79
CA ASN A 508 4.40 21.38 1.41
C ASN A 508 5.30 20.76 0.31
N ILE A 509 6.00 19.65 0.63
CA ILE A 509 6.82 18.90 -0.34
C ILE A 509 6.27 17.49 -0.50
N GLU A 510 6.02 17.06 -1.73
CA GLU A 510 5.57 15.69 -2.01
C GLU A 510 6.61 14.66 -1.54
N THR A 511 6.17 13.71 -0.72
CA THR A 511 7.04 12.67 -0.16
C THR A 511 6.24 11.49 0.37
N VAL A 512 6.94 10.41 0.72
CA VAL A 512 6.38 9.27 1.45
C VAL A 512 7.17 9.08 2.74
N LEU A 513 6.48 9.06 3.87
CA LEU A 513 7.03 8.76 5.18
C LEU A 513 6.89 7.28 5.49
N PHE A 514 7.87 6.73 6.21
CA PHE A 514 7.82 5.36 6.69
C PHE A 514 8.13 5.30 8.18
N ALA A 515 7.43 4.42 8.90
CA ALA A 515 7.76 4.07 10.29
C ALA A 515 7.41 2.61 10.59
N ASP A 516 8.21 2.01 11.47
CA ASP A 516 7.93 0.70 12.04
C ASP A 516 7.25 0.86 13.40
N LEU A 517 5.98 0.51 13.47
CA LEU A 517 5.13 0.63 14.65
C LEU A 517 5.19 -0.68 15.46
N ARG A 518 5.91 -0.68 16.57
CA ARG A 518 6.08 -1.86 17.42
C ARG A 518 4.85 -2.07 18.30
N LEU A 519 4.02 -3.07 18.00
CA LEU A 519 2.80 -3.35 18.76
C LEU A 519 3.10 -3.85 20.18
N GLU A 520 4.22 -4.55 20.37
CA GLU A 520 4.68 -4.94 21.72
C GLU A 520 4.98 -3.72 22.60
N SER A 521 5.59 -2.66 22.02
CA SER A 521 5.85 -1.42 22.74
C SER A 521 4.56 -0.75 23.20
N LEU A 522 3.53 -0.77 22.34
CA LEU A 522 2.21 -0.24 22.67
C LEU A 522 1.55 -1.03 23.81
N ALA A 523 1.59 -2.36 23.73
CA ALA A 523 1.07 -3.25 24.78
C ALA A 523 1.80 -2.99 26.10
N ARG A 524 3.12 -2.81 26.07
CA ARG A 524 3.93 -2.48 27.28
C ARG A 524 3.52 -1.14 27.87
N ALA A 525 3.39 -0.08 27.06
CA ALA A 525 2.98 1.25 27.53
C ALA A 525 1.59 1.19 28.20
N ARG A 526 0.63 0.51 27.58
CA ARG A 526 -0.73 0.33 28.12
C ARG A 526 -0.75 -0.43 29.45
N ASN A 527 0.18 -1.37 29.67
CA ASN A 527 0.17 -2.27 30.84
C ASN A 527 1.13 -1.87 31.95
N ALA A 528 2.26 -1.24 31.62
CA ALA A 528 3.37 -0.94 32.53
C ALA A 528 4.11 0.35 32.19
N GLY A 529 3.48 1.27 31.46
CA GLY A 529 4.02 2.61 31.17
C GLY A 529 4.10 3.49 32.41
N ALA A 530 4.79 4.63 32.28
CA ALA A 530 4.90 5.63 33.35
C ALA A 530 3.53 6.21 33.72
N VAL A 531 2.64 6.30 32.74
CA VAL A 531 1.21 6.63 32.89
C VAL A 531 0.37 5.61 32.12
N GLN A 532 -0.79 5.28 32.64
CA GLN A 532 -1.67 4.25 32.05
C GLN A 532 -3.04 4.84 31.70
N ASN A 533 -3.04 5.82 30.82
CA ASN A 533 -4.20 6.64 30.49
C ASN A 533 -5.49 5.86 30.20
N LEU A 534 -5.41 4.67 29.61
CA LEU A 534 -6.59 3.83 29.34
C LEU A 534 -7.09 3.13 30.60
N LYS A 535 -6.22 2.70 31.52
CA LYS A 535 -6.60 2.00 32.74
C LYS A 535 -7.01 2.93 33.87
N ASP A 536 -6.37 4.11 33.97
CA ASP A 536 -6.58 5.06 35.06
C ASP A 536 -7.83 5.92 34.86
N ARG A 537 -8.64 5.62 33.85
CA ARG A 537 -9.93 6.29 33.64
C ARG A 537 -10.86 6.03 34.83
N ARG A 538 -11.48 7.09 35.30
CA ARG A 538 -12.41 7.08 36.44
C ARG A 538 -13.81 6.66 35.98
N PHE A 539 -13.95 5.35 35.58
CA PHE A 539 -15.22 4.78 35.15
C PHE A 539 -16.33 4.86 36.24
N ASP A 540 -15.92 5.09 37.46
CA ASP A 540 -16.81 5.36 38.58
C ASP A 540 -17.42 6.78 38.56
N LEU A 541 -16.81 7.71 37.81
CA LEU A 541 -17.24 9.12 37.74
C LEU A 541 -17.82 9.51 36.38
N TYR A 542 -17.30 8.93 35.30
CA TYR A 542 -17.70 9.30 33.94
C TYR A 542 -17.56 8.13 32.96
N GLU A 543 -18.39 8.14 31.91
CA GLU A 543 -18.31 7.23 30.77
C GLU A 543 -18.61 7.99 29.47
N THR A 544 -18.08 7.47 28.34
CA THR A 544 -18.48 7.91 27.01
C THR A 544 -19.36 6.84 26.40
N ARG A 545 -20.58 7.21 26.00
CA ARG A 545 -21.50 6.30 25.32
C ARG A 545 -21.71 6.74 23.89
N TRP A 546 -21.45 5.83 22.95
CA TRP A 546 -21.85 6.01 21.57
C TRP A 546 -23.31 5.64 21.42
N ARG A 547 -24.11 6.55 20.84
CA ARG A 547 -25.53 6.27 20.60
C ARG A 547 -25.68 5.44 19.34
N THR A 548 -26.50 4.42 19.37
CA THR A 548 -26.84 3.57 18.22
C THR A 548 -27.89 4.21 17.29
N THR A 549 -28.60 5.23 17.79
CA THR A 549 -29.55 6.00 17.01
C THR A 549 -29.27 7.49 17.24
N PRO A 550 -29.15 8.30 16.19
CA PRO A 550 -28.98 9.74 16.31
C PRO A 550 -30.19 10.36 17.06
N VAL A 551 -29.92 11.39 17.85
CA VAL A 551 -30.98 12.18 18.50
C VAL A 551 -31.31 13.36 17.60
N THR A 552 -32.56 13.48 17.21
CA THR A 552 -33.03 14.55 16.29
C THR A 552 -33.09 15.92 16.95
N GLU A 553 -33.19 15.98 18.29
CA GLU A 553 -33.19 17.23 19.04
C GLU A 553 -32.02 17.27 20.02
N LEU A 554 -31.07 18.17 19.77
CA LEU A 554 -30.00 18.47 20.71
C LEU A 554 -30.52 19.51 21.74
N PRO A 555 -30.13 19.42 23.04
CA PRO A 555 -30.39 20.50 23.96
C PRO A 555 -29.75 21.78 23.44
N ALA A 556 -30.46 22.88 23.51
CA ALA A 556 -29.93 24.20 23.16
C ALA A 556 -28.68 24.49 24.01
N VAL A 557 -27.57 24.84 23.35
CA VAL A 557 -26.30 25.25 24.00
C VAL A 557 -26.41 26.71 24.39
#